data_782a1769892a4fd62f27e8c3e9d553d7
#
_entry.id   782a1769892a4fd62f27e8c3e9d553d7
#
_cell.length_a   1.000
_cell.length_b   1.000
_cell.length_c   1.000
_cell.angle_alpha   90.00
_cell.angle_beta   90.00
_cell.angle_gamma   90.00
#
_symmetry.space_group_name_H-M   'P 1'
#
loop_
_entity.id
_entity.type
_entity.pdbx_description
1 polymer ?
#
loop_
_entity_poly.entity_id
_entity_poly.type
_entity_poly.pdbx_seq_one_letter_code
_entity_poly.pdbx_strand_id
1 'polypeptide(L)'
;TVVLDMVSLFPPTYKGRDNGCRIDLAEKLEAMKPSFVRFPGGCYVEGFYANGKTNRFEWKNTIGPIEERPGHMNQNWGYRVSDGFGFHEMLQLTEDLGAEPLFVVNMGMGHAWVEDYTWIDEYIQEALDAIEYCNGDAKTTKWGALRAKNGHPEPFNLRLLEIGNENYNFSSENNNDQSDHYAERYEQFRKAIKAKYPEVTLIGNVESWGTDNPSWRNPYPVDAVDEHYYRNPSWFVSQYNKYDTYNRASHKIYVGEYAVTQDYGINGHLNAALGEAVFMQGMENNSDVCIMNSYAPIFVNENNYNWRPDMIRFNSYTSYGTPSYYVQQLFPNNVGKQNVKWTEENNQLLRSGGIGLSTWSTSA
;
A
#
# COMPACT_ATOMS: atom_id res chain seq x y z
N THR A 1 -32.85 -33.15 15.00
CA THR A 1 -32.65 -31.83 14.41
C THR A 1 -31.16 -31.57 14.37
N VAL A 2 -30.59 -31.27 13.21
CA VAL A 2 -29.21 -30.88 13.04
C VAL A 2 -29.25 -29.36 12.76
N VAL A 3 -28.50 -28.60 13.55
CA VAL A 3 -28.30 -27.17 13.27
C VAL A 3 -26.93 -27.06 12.59
N LEU A 4 -26.91 -26.44 11.41
CA LEU A 4 -25.70 -26.17 10.66
C LEU A 4 -25.51 -24.66 10.63
N ASP A 5 -24.29 -24.20 10.97
CA ASP A 5 -23.89 -22.81 10.93
C ASP A 5 -22.49 -22.71 10.32
N MET A 6 -22.20 -21.62 9.62
CA MET A 6 -20.88 -21.31 9.03
C MET A 6 -20.26 -22.47 8.23
N VAL A 7 -21.06 -23.16 7.43
CA VAL A 7 -20.54 -24.23 6.56
C VAL A 7 -19.74 -23.60 5.41
N SER A 8 -18.48 -23.95 5.31
CA SER A 8 -17.58 -23.47 4.26
C SER A 8 -16.74 -24.61 3.68
N LEU A 9 -16.41 -24.47 2.40
CA LEU A 9 -15.52 -25.37 1.68
C LEU A 9 -14.42 -24.55 1.02
N PHE A 10 -13.20 -24.69 1.50
CA PHE A 10 -12.04 -23.98 0.95
C PHE A 10 -11.26 -24.90 0.01
N PRO A 11 -10.81 -24.41 -1.15
CA PRO A 11 -9.81 -25.10 -1.97
C PRO A 11 -8.47 -25.12 -1.25
N PRO A 12 -7.48 -25.88 -1.73
CA PRO A 12 -6.10 -25.74 -1.29
C PRO A 12 -5.64 -24.28 -1.38
N THR A 13 -4.89 -23.83 -0.37
CA THR A 13 -4.39 -22.46 -0.27
C THR A 13 -2.90 -22.39 -0.56
N TYR A 14 -2.40 -21.21 -0.88
CA TYR A 14 -0.97 -20.96 -1.07
C TYR A 14 -0.19 -21.34 0.21
N LYS A 15 0.86 -22.15 0.03
CA LYS A 15 1.67 -22.75 1.11
C LYS A 15 0.86 -23.52 2.19
N GLY A 16 -0.38 -23.91 1.88
CA GLY A 16 -1.21 -24.68 2.79
C GLY A 16 -1.65 -23.93 4.05
N ARG A 17 -1.67 -22.61 4.03
CA ARG A 17 -2.10 -21.79 5.16
C ARG A 17 -3.60 -21.96 5.41
N ASP A 18 -3.99 -22.14 6.65
CA ASP A 18 -5.38 -22.06 7.06
C ASP A 18 -5.91 -20.66 6.72
N ASN A 19 -7.09 -20.62 6.10
CA ASN A 19 -7.69 -19.37 5.63
C ASN A 19 -6.78 -18.53 4.70
N GLY A 20 -5.89 -19.20 3.97
CA GLY A 20 -4.86 -18.55 3.16
C GLY A 20 -5.37 -18.08 1.79
N CYS A 21 -4.43 -17.52 1.04
CA CYS A 21 -4.67 -17.01 -0.30
C CYS A 21 -4.93 -18.09 -1.32
N ARG A 22 -5.66 -17.73 -2.34
CA ARG A 22 -5.80 -18.47 -3.59
C ARG A 22 -4.44 -18.61 -4.27
N ILE A 23 -4.06 -19.84 -4.61
CA ILE A 23 -2.71 -20.19 -5.07
C ILE A 23 -2.29 -19.35 -6.28
N ASP A 24 -3.10 -19.31 -7.33
CA ASP A 24 -2.79 -18.63 -8.59
C ASP A 24 -2.61 -17.10 -8.45
N LEU A 25 -3.24 -16.49 -7.45
CA LEU A 25 -3.08 -15.06 -7.13
C LEU A 25 -1.80 -14.82 -6.32
N ALA A 26 -1.55 -15.64 -5.32
CA ALA A 26 -0.34 -15.53 -4.50
C ALA A 26 0.94 -15.83 -5.31
N GLU A 27 0.91 -16.81 -6.21
CA GLU A 27 2.04 -17.11 -7.12
C GLU A 27 2.37 -15.93 -8.05
N LYS A 28 1.36 -15.15 -8.47
CA LYS A 28 1.62 -13.93 -9.23
C LYS A 28 2.31 -12.85 -8.41
N LEU A 29 1.93 -12.72 -7.13
CA LEU A 29 2.64 -11.81 -6.23
C LEU A 29 4.07 -12.30 -5.96
N GLU A 30 4.26 -13.59 -5.69
CA GLU A 30 5.58 -14.18 -5.49
C GLU A 30 6.51 -13.96 -6.68
N ALA A 31 5.99 -14.11 -7.91
CA ALA A 31 6.74 -13.88 -9.14
C ALA A 31 7.23 -12.42 -9.30
N MET A 32 6.59 -11.47 -8.64
CA MET A 32 7.02 -10.08 -8.61
C MET A 32 8.18 -9.83 -7.64
N LYS A 33 8.45 -10.74 -6.69
CA LYS A 33 9.44 -10.59 -5.62
C LYS A 33 9.31 -9.25 -4.88
N PRO A 34 8.15 -8.96 -4.29
CA PRO A 34 7.94 -7.69 -3.60
C PRO A 34 8.90 -7.58 -2.40
N SER A 35 9.48 -6.40 -2.20
CA SER A 35 10.26 -6.10 -0.99
C SER A 35 9.39 -5.78 0.20
N PHE A 36 8.17 -5.32 -0.03
CA PHE A 36 7.16 -5.02 0.99
C PHE A 36 5.76 -5.20 0.44
N VAL A 37 4.77 -5.29 1.35
CA VAL A 37 3.35 -5.27 1.02
C VAL A 37 2.66 -4.20 1.84
N ARG A 38 2.02 -3.23 1.18
CA ARG A 38 1.20 -2.18 1.81
C ARG A 38 -0.23 -2.68 2.00
N PHE A 39 -0.73 -2.68 3.22
CA PHE A 39 -2.10 -3.06 3.56
C PHE A 39 -2.61 -2.39 4.83
N PRO A 40 -3.93 -2.31 5.07
CA PRO A 40 -4.99 -2.57 4.10
C PRO A 40 -5.03 -1.50 3.01
N GLY A 41 -4.47 -0.32 3.26
CA GLY A 41 -4.26 0.79 2.36
C GLY A 41 -5.52 1.39 1.74
N GLY A 42 -5.33 2.54 1.10
CA GLY A 42 -6.33 3.26 0.35
C GLY A 42 -7.54 3.71 1.17
N CYS A 43 -8.61 4.02 0.46
CA CYS A 43 -9.89 4.38 1.09
C CYS A 43 -10.48 3.28 1.98
N TYR A 44 -10.00 2.05 1.85
CA TYR A 44 -10.43 0.94 2.68
C TYR A 44 -10.06 1.11 4.16
N VAL A 45 -8.85 1.62 4.45
CA VAL A 45 -8.45 1.89 5.85
C VAL A 45 -9.20 3.09 6.42
N GLU A 46 -9.51 4.07 5.59
CA GLU A 46 -10.24 5.26 6.03
C GLU A 46 -11.67 4.93 6.41
N GLY A 47 -12.33 4.09 5.60
CA GLY A 47 -13.72 3.76 5.79
C GLY A 47 -14.67 4.92 5.48
N PHE A 48 -15.84 4.86 6.06
CA PHE A 48 -16.92 5.82 5.83
C PHE A 48 -17.58 6.23 7.14
N TYR A 49 -17.86 7.51 7.29
CA TYR A 49 -18.56 8.04 8.45
C TYR A 49 -20.03 8.35 8.11
N ALA A 50 -20.94 7.67 8.79
CA ALA A 50 -22.37 7.92 8.64
C ALA A 50 -23.09 7.69 9.96
N ASN A 51 -24.06 8.55 10.25
CA ASN A 51 -24.93 8.44 11.44
C ASN A 51 -24.15 8.38 12.78
N GLY A 52 -23.08 9.14 12.91
CA GLY A 52 -22.26 9.19 14.11
C GLY A 52 -21.41 7.95 14.37
N LYS A 53 -21.16 7.14 13.33
CA LYS A 53 -20.32 5.95 13.41
C LYS A 53 -19.41 5.86 12.22
N THR A 54 -18.17 5.43 12.47
CA THR A 54 -17.26 5.00 11.43
C THR A 54 -17.53 3.54 11.06
N ASN A 55 -17.48 3.25 9.76
CA ASN A 55 -17.48 1.89 9.24
C ASN A 55 -16.20 1.72 8.44
N ARG A 56 -15.19 1.11 9.04
CA ARG A 56 -13.82 1.05 8.56
C ARG A 56 -13.22 -0.33 8.82
N PHE A 57 -12.05 -0.56 8.25
CA PHE A 57 -11.23 -1.71 8.63
C PHE A 57 -10.75 -1.55 10.07
N GLU A 58 -11.20 -2.44 10.94
CA GLU A 58 -10.76 -2.56 12.34
C GLU A 58 -10.01 -3.88 12.50
N TRP A 59 -8.69 -3.84 12.45
CA TRP A 59 -7.85 -5.04 12.40
C TRP A 59 -8.13 -6.04 13.53
N LYS A 60 -8.52 -5.56 14.71
CA LYS A 60 -8.87 -6.39 15.86
C LYS A 60 -10.08 -7.29 15.60
N ASN A 61 -11.00 -6.86 14.74
CA ASN A 61 -12.17 -7.62 14.34
C ASN A 61 -11.87 -8.65 13.23
N THR A 62 -10.66 -8.61 12.67
CA THR A 62 -10.25 -9.44 11.53
C THR A 62 -9.26 -10.55 11.90
N ILE A 63 -9.06 -10.80 13.20
CA ILE A 63 -8.17 -11.85 13.73
C ILE A 63 -8.98 -12.85 14.60
N GLY A 64 -8.38 -14.00 14.90
CA GLY A 64 -9.08 -15.07 15.62
C GLY A 64 -9.93 -15.97 14.73
N PRO A 65 -10.83 -16.79 15.29
CA PRO A 65 -11.67 -17.71 14.53
C PRO A 65 -12.49 -16.99 13.48
N ILE A 66 -12.50 -17.51 12.25
CA ILE A 66 -13.14 -16.85 11.10
C ILE A 66 -14.66 -16.71 11.30
N GLU A 67 -15.29 -17.67 11.95
CA GLU A 67 -16.71 -17.69 12.26
C GLU A 67 -17.14 -16.63 13.29
N GLU A 68 -16.19 -16.08 14.03
CA GLU A 68 -16.44 -15.02 15.03
C GLU A 68 -16.22 -13.61 14.47
N ARG A 69 -15.70 -13.50 13.25
CA ARG A 69 -15.41 -12.20 12.63
C ARG A 69 -16.69 -11.54 12.11
N PRO A 70 -16.99 -10.29 12.47
CA PRO A 70 -18.28 -9.68 12.14
C PRO A 70 -18.44 -9.36 10.66
N GLY A 71 -17.35 -9.13 9.95
CA GLY A 71 -17.37 -8.53 8.63
C GLY A 71 -17.92 -7.09 8.66
N HIS A 72 -17.68 -6.35 7.62
CA HIS A 72 -18.19 -4.98 7.51
C HIS A 72 -18.54 -4.61 6.07
N MET A 73 -19.23 -3.49 5.89
CA MET A 73 -19.53 -2.96 4.57
C MET A 73 -18.42 -2.03 4.12
N ASN A 74 -17.74 -2.37 3.04
CA ASN A 74 -16.86 -1.42 2.36
C ASN A 74 -17.75 -0.47 1.54
N GLN A 75 -18.08 0.67 2.12
CA GLN A 75 -18.96 1.64 1.50
C GLN A 75 -18.29 2.43 0.37
N ASN A 76 -16.95 2.59 0.44
CA ASN A 76 -16.20 3.28 -0.60
C ASN A 76 -16.27 2.51 -1.93
N TRP A 77 -16.26 1.19 -1.87
CA TRP A 77 -16.26 0.32 -3.06
C TRP A 77 -17.55 -0.48 -3.26
N GLY A 78 -18.51 -0.37 -2.33
CA GLY A 78 -19.88 -0.88 -2.49
C GLY A 78 -20.04 -2.39 -2.33
N TYR A 79 -19.22 -3.05 -1.52
CA TYR A 79 -19.35 -4.49 -1.26
C TYR A 79 -19.15 -4.83 0.22
N ARG A 80 -19.71 -5.97 0.64
CA ARG A 80 -19.51 -6.48 1.99
C ARG A 80 -18.20 -7.28 2.06
N VAL A 81 -17.40 -6.98 3.07
CA VAL A 81 -16.20 -7.73 3.43
C VAL A 81 -16.54 -8.69 4.56
N SER A 82 -16.14 -9.94 4.44
CA SER A 82 -16.33 -10.96 5.49
C SER A 82 -15.30 -10.87 6.61
N ASP A 83 -14.23 -10.09 6.43
CA ASP A 83 -13.02 -10.06 7.26
C ASP A 83 -12.28 -11.41 7.35
N GLY A 84 -12.65 -12.36 6.49
CA GLY A 84 -12.07 -13.70 6.46
C GLY A 84 -10.60 -13.71 6.13
N PHE A 85 -10.15 -12.88 5.18
CA PHE A 85 -8.74 -12.60 4.92
C PHE A 85 -8.38 -11.30 5.62
N GLY A 86 -7.97 -11.40 6.89
CA GLY A 86 -7.77 -10.26 7.77
C GLY A 86 -6.30 -9.92 8.02
N PHE A 87 -6.08 -9.20 9.13
CA PHE A 87 -4.75 -8.68 9.47
C PHE A 87 -3.71 -9.79 9.63
N HIS A 88 -4.05 -10.87 10.33
CA HIS A 88 -3.15 -12.00 10.54
C HIS A 88 -2.78 -12.68 9.21
N GLU A 89 -3.75 -12.95 8.37
CA GLU A 89 -3.55 -13.61 7.07
C GLU A 89 -2.75 -12.73 6.10
N MET A 90 -2.93 -11.40 6.15
CA MET A 90 -2.12 -10.46 5.36
C MET A 90 -0.66 -10.45 5.81
N LEU A 91 -0.40 -10.51 7.12
CA LEU A 91 0.96 -10.64 7.66
C LEU A 91 1.60 -11.96 7.26
N GLN A 92 0.86 -13.07 7.34
CA GLN A 92 1.36 -14.38 6.89
C GLN A 92 1.67 -14.40 5.39
N LEU A 93 0.81 -13.82 4.56
CA LEU A 93 1.08 -13.71 3.12
C LEU A 93 2.35 -12.90 2.88
N THR A 94 2.52 -11.78 3.57
CA THR A 94 3.70 -10.92 3.43
C THR A 94 4.99 -11.69 3.78
N GLU A 95 4.99 -12.42 4.88
CA GLU A 95 6.08 -13.31 5.28
C GLU A 95 6.33 -14.42 4.24
N ASP A 96 5.28 -15.04 3.73
CA ASP A 96 5.35 -16.10 2.72
C ASP A 96 5.94 -15.61 1.40
N LEU A 97 5.76 -14.34 1.07
CA LEU A 97 6.36 -13.67 -0.09
C LEU A 97 7.82 -13.23 0.15
N GLY A 98 8.31 -13.34 1.40
CA GLY A 98 9.63 -12.83 1.79
C GLY A 98 9.71 -11.30 1.81
N ALA A 99 8.58 -10.63 2.01
CA ALA A 99 8.42 -9.18 1.99
C ALA A 99 8.30 -8.61 3.42
N GLU A 100 8.53 -7.30 3.57
CA GLU A 100 8.24 -6.59 4.83
C GLU A 100 6.80 -6.08 4.86
N PRO A 101 6.10 -6.17 6.01
CA PRO A 101 4.78 -5.58 6.15
C PRO A 101 4.87 -4.06 6.26
N LEU A 102 4.08 -3.34 5.46
CA LEU A 102 3.78 -1.93 5.62
C LEU A 102 2.31 -1.80 5.99
N PHE A 103 2.05 -1.48 7.24
CA PHE A 103 0.69 -1.36 7.73
C PHE A 103 0.22 0.09 7.73
N VAL A 104 -0.94 0.33 7.12
CA VAL A 104 -1.57 1.66 7.09
C VAL A 104 -2.60 1.73 8.21
N VAL A 105 -2.49 2.74 9.06
CA VAL A 105 -3.42 2.95 10.19
C VAL A 105 -4.37 4.10 9.90
N ASN A 106 -5.63 3.93 10.29
CA ASN A 106 -6.57 5.03 10.31
C ASN A 106 -6.20 6.01 11.44
N MET A 107 -6.26 7.29 11.16
CA MET A 107 -5.95 8.33 12.13
C MET A 107 -7.17 9.17 12.56
N GLY A 108 -8.37 8.62 12.35
CA GLY A 108 -9.61 9.33 12.60
C GLY A 108 -9.96 10.33 11.49
N MET A 109 -9.51 10.06 10.29
CA MET A 109 -9.80 10.87 9.11
C MET A 109 -10.07 9.99 7.90
N GLY A 110 -10.89 10.47 7.00
CA GLY A 110 -11.15 9.91 5.69
C GLY A 110 -11.41 11.02 4.68
N HIS A 111 -11.65 10.66 3.44
CA HIS A 111 -11.78 11.60 2.32
C HIS A 111 -12.82 12.70 2.53
N ALA A 112 -13.89 12.43 3.26
CA ALA A 112 -14.99 13.37 3.45
C ALA A 112 -15.39 13.52 4.93
N TRP A 113 -14.55 13.07 5.84
CA TRP A 113 -14.88 13.12 7.26
C TRP A 113 -13.64 13.22 8.14
N VAL A 114 -13.81 13.84 9.30
CA VAL A 114 -12.84 13.90 10.39
C VAL A 114 -13.58 13.55 11.67
N GLU A 115 -13.04 12.58 12.41
CA GLU A 115 -13.56 12.21 13.73
C GLU A 115 -13.24 13.31 14.75
N ASP A 116 -14.11 13.44 15.78
CA ASP A 116 -13.82 14.33 16.87
C ASP A 116 -12.47 14.01 17.51
N TYR A 117 -11.70 15.03 17.81
CA TYR A 117 -10.32 14.89 18.31
C TYR A 117 -10.26 14.16 19.67
N THR A 118 -11.35 14.13 20.41
CA THR A 118 -11.45 13.38 21.67
C THR A 118 -11.29 11.86 21.50
N TRP A 119 -11.47 11.35 20.28
CA TRP A 119 -11.30 9.94 19.95
C TRP A 119 -9.88 9.56 19.48
N ILE A 120 -8.98 10.53 19.36
CA ILE A 120 -7.65 10.29 18.79
C ILE A 120 -6.87 9.22 19.55
N ASP A 121 -7.02 9.15 20.87
CA ASP A 121 -6.32 8.17 21.71
C ASP A 121 -6.71 6.73 21.39
N GLU A 122 -7.94 6.48 20.97
CA GLU A 122 -8.37 5.14 20.54
C GLU A 122 -7.67 4.70 19.27
N TYR A 123 -7.55 5.59 18.27
CA TYR A 123 -6.84 5.32 17.03
C TYR A 123 -5.34 5.11 17.26
N ILE A 124 -4.74 5.92 18.15
CA ILE A 124 -3.33 5.75 18.54
C ILE A 124 -3.13 4.40 19.23
N GLN A 125 -4.04 4.02 20.14
CA GLN A 125 -3.96 2.74 20.84
C GLN A 125 -4.13 1.56 19.87
N GLU A 126 -4.97 1.67 18.86
CA GLU A 126 -5.09 0.66 17.80
C GLU A 126 -3.76 0.47 17.04
N ALA A 127 -3.07 1.55 16.72
CA ALA A 127 -1.76 1.49 16.07
C ALA A 127 -0.70 0.84 16.97
N LEU A 128 -0.64 1.23 18.25
CA LEU A 128 0.29 0.63 19.23
C LEU A 128 0.01 -0.86 19.45
N ASP A 129 -1.25 -1.25 19.54
CA ASP A 129 -1.69 -2.63 19.66
C ASP A 129 -1.33 -3.47 18.44
N ALA A 130 -1.43 -2.89 17.23
CA ALA A 130 -1.03 -3.56 16.00
C ALA A 130 0.48 -3.81 15.94
N ILE A 131 1.29 -2.83 16.35
CA ILE A 131 2.75 -3.02 16.47
C ILE A 131 3.07 -4.10 17.52
N GLU A 132 2.40 -4.09 18.68
CA GLU A 132 2.59 -5.13 19.69
C GLU A 132 2.13 -6.51 19.19
N TYR A 133 1.02 -6.58 18.42
CA TYR A 133 0.61 -7.85 17.81
C TYR A 133 1.68 -8.38 16.85
N CYS A 134 2.29 -7.53 16.05
CA CYS A 134 3.33 -7.95 15.12
C CYS A 134 4.67 -8.26 15.80
N ASN A 135 5.09 -7.45 16.77
CA ASN A 135 6.47 -7.45 17.29
C ASN A 135 6.58 -7.91 18.74
N GLY A 136 5.48 -7.91 19.49
CA GLY A 136 5.48 -8.21 20.91
C GLY A 136 5.88 -9.66 21.20
N ASP A 137 6.54 -9.86 22.35
CA ASP A 137 6.91 -11.18 22.84
C ASP A 137 5.66 -12.03 23.17
N ALA A 138 5.63 -13.25 22.66
CA ALA A 138 4.48 -14.16 22.77
C ALA A 138 4.14 -14.60 24.21
N LYS A 139 5.06 -14.43 25.17
CA LYS A 139 4.87 -14.86 26.57
C LYS A 139 4.55 -13.71 27.52
N THR A 140 5.00 -12.50 27.18
CA THR A 140 4.97 -11.36 28.10
C THR A 140 4.08 -10.22 27.67
N THR A 141 3.66 -10.16 26.37
CA THR A 141 2.78 -9.11 25.87
C THR A 141 1.39 -9.67 25.55
N LYS A 142 0.37 -8.83 25.71
CA LYS A 142 -1.03 -9.20 25.43
C LYS A 142 -1.23 -9.61 23.98
N TRP A 143 -0.80 -8.77 23.07
CA TRP A 143 -1.06 -8.95 21.65
C TRP A 143 -0.09 -9.95 21.00
N GLY A 144 1.15 -10.04 21.49
CA GLY A 144 2.07 -11.11 21.10
C GLY A 144 1.57 -12.49 21.51
N ALA A 145 0.98 -12.62 22.70
CA ALA A 145 0.35 -13.87 23.14
C ALA A 145 -0.87 -14.25 22.27
N LEU A 146 -1.66 -13.26 21.84
CA LEU A 146 -2.79 -13.51 20.92
C LEU A 146 -2.30 -13.92 19.53
N ARG A 147 -1.23 -13.29 19.01
CA ARG A 147 -0.59 -13.73 17.76
C ARG A 147 -0.17 -15.20 17.84
N ALA A 148 0.48 -15.58 18.94
CA ALA A 148 0.91 -16.96 19.17
C ALA A 148 -0.28 -17.93 19.23
N LYS A 149 -1.37 -17.53 19.91
CA LYS A 149 -2.63 -18.29 19.93
C LYS A 149 -3.25 -18.47 18.54
N ASN A 150 -3.10 -17.48 17.67
CA ASN A 150 -3.53 -17.52 16.29
C ASN A 150 -2.56 -18.32 15.36
N GLY A 151 -1.59 -19.04 15.94
CA GLY A 151 -0.72 -19.96 15.23
C GLY A 151 0.65 -19.41 14.83
N HIS A 152 0.99 -18.16 15.21
CA HIS A 152 2.27 -17.53 14.85
C HIS A 152 3.00 -16.97 16.08
N PRO A 153 3.81 -17.81 16.79
CA PRO A 153 4.52 -17.36 17.99
C PRO A 153 5.66 -16.36 17.71
N GLU A 154 6.28 -16.45 16.53
CA GLU A 154 7.39 -15.56 16.16
C GLU A 154 6.89 -14.17 15.72
N PRO A 155 7.68 -13.10 15.92
CA PRO A 155 7.33 -11.77 15.44
C PRO A 155 7.25 -11.67 13.91
N PHE A 156 6.29 -10.91 13.39
CA PHE A 156 6.21 -10.54 11.97
C PHE A 156 7.15 -9.38 11.58
N ASN A 157 7.78 -8.72 12.57
CA ASN A 157 8.73 -7.64 12.38
C ASN A 157 8.17 -6.43 11.62
N LEU A 158 7.02 -5.92 12.03
CA LEU A 158 6.44 -4.69 11.47
C LEU A 158 7.37 -3.50 11.77
N ARG A 159 7.98 -2.94 10.73
CA ARG A 159 8.90 -1.80 10.81
C ARG A 159 8.41 -0.59 10.05
N LEU A 160 7.46 -0.75 9.17
CA LEU A 160 6.92 0.30 8.31
C LEU A 160 5.46 0.56 8.69
N LEU A 161 5.17 1.78 9.10
CA LEU A 161 3.82 2.20 9.47
C LEU A 161 3.46 3.51 8.78
N GLU A 162 2.38 3.49 8.03
CA GLU A 162 1.83 4.68 7.39
C GLU A 162 0.66 5.23 8.21
N ILE A 163 0.69 6.54 8.49
CA ILE A 163 -0.31 7.23 9.31
C ILE A 163 -1.30 7.94 8.41
N GLY A 164 -2.49 7.38 8.31
CA GLY A 164 -3.55 7.83 7.41
C GLY A 164 -3.36 7.40 5.96
N ASN A 165 -4.27 7.81 5.09
CA ASN A 165 -4.22 7.61 3.65
C ASN A 165 -4.86 8.80 2.95
N GLU A 166 -4.12 9.49 2.09
CA GLU A 166 -4.62 10.64 1.30
C GLU A 166 -5.35 11.72 2.13
N ASN A 167 -5.01 11.87 3.40
CA ASN A 167 -5.72 12.78 4.32
C ASN A 167 -5.21 14.21 4.29
N TYR A 168 -4.09 14.46 3.62
CA TYR A 168 -3.35 15.73 3.74
C TYR A 168 -3.94 16.80 2.86
N ASN A 169 -4.81 16.94 2.21
CA ASN A 169 -5.27 18.11 1.42
C ASN A 169 -6.66 17.95 0.80
N PHE A 170 -7.59 17.51 1.61
CA PHE A 170 -8.98 17.47 1.19
C PHE A 170 -9.70 18.82 1.23
N SER A 171 -9.00 19.84 1.68
CA SER A 171 -9.59 21.09 2.08
C SER A 171 -9.89 22.07 0.98
N SER A 172 -9.13 22.09 -0.09
CA SER A 172 -9.20 23.18 -1.06
C SER A 172 -10.44 23.13 -1.96
N GLU A 173 -11.00 21.96 -2.18
CA GLU A 173 -12.18 21.82 -3.06
C GLU A 173 -13.51 21.93 -2.33
N ASN A 174 -13.55 21.71 -1.01
CA ASN A 174 -14.80 21.61 -0.25
C ASN A 174 -14.93 22.56 0.95
N ASN A 175 -14.10 23.59 1.07
CA ASN A 175 -14.02 24.46 2.25
C ASN A 175 -13.77 23.72 3.59
N ASN A 176 -13.24 22.52 3.53
CA ASN A 176 -12.97 21.68 4.68
C ASN A 176 -11.47 21.50 4.80
N ASP A 177 -10.79 22.51 5.35
CA ASP A 177 -9.34 22.47 5.52
C ASP A 177 -8.95 21.42 6.56
N GLN A 178 -8.71 20.20 6.08
CA GLN A 178 -8.29 19.07 6.92
C GLN A 178 -6.77 19.01 7.10
N SER A 179 -6.01 19.85 6.40
CA SER A 179 -4.55 19.88 6.51
C SER A 179 -4.11 20.21 7.93
N ASP A 180 -4.78 21.14 8.61
CA ASP A 180 -4.48 21.49 10.00
C ASP A 180 -4.78 20.32 10.94
N HIS A 181 -5.83 19.57 10.68
CA HIS A 181 -6.16 18.39 11.48
C HIS A 181 -5.17 17.26 11.26
N TYR A 182 -4.66 17.09 10.04
CA TYR A 182 -3.67 16.06 9.75
C TYR A 182 -2.37 16.26 10.55
N ALA A 183 -1.81 17.45 10.52
CA ALA A 183 -0.54 17.75 11.15
C ALA A 183 -0.54 17.43 12.66
N GLU A 184 -1.56 17.88 13.36
CA GLU A 184 -1.69 17.65 14.81
C GLU A 184 -1.91 16.18 15.15
N ARG A 185 -2.77 15.48 14.39
CA ARG A 185 -3.01 14.05 14.56
C ARG A 185 -1.75 13.24 14.31
N TYR A 186 -1.06 13.51 13.20
CA TYR A 186 0.21 12.87 12.87
C TYR A 186 1.22 12.99 14.00
N GLU A 187 1.40 14.19 14.57
CA GLU A 187 2.35 14.42 15.66
C GLU A 187 2.01 13.62 16.93
N GLN A 188 0.73 13.45 17.24
CA GLN A 188 0.33 12.62 18.38
C GLN A 188 0.64 11.13 18.15
N PHE A 189 0.33 10.61 16.97
CA PHE A 189 0.73 9.25 16.58
C PHE A 189 2.26 9.11 16.65
N ARG A 190 2.99 10.05 16.05
CA ARG A 190 4.46 10.03 16.03
C ARG A 190 5.05 9.99 17.45
N LYS A 191 4.59 10.86 18.35
CA LYS A 191 5.06 10.89 19.74
C LYS A 191 4.79 9.57 20.46
N ALA A 192 3.58 9.06 20.37
CA ALA A 192 3.18 7.83 21.04
C ALA A 192 3.96 6.61 20.52
N ILE A 193 4.07 6.49 19.20
CA ILE A 193 4.77 5.36 18.57
C ILE A 193 6.26 5.44 18.82
N LYS A 194 6.91 6.58 18.55
CA LYS A 194 8.37 6.71 18.76
C LYS A 194 8.81 6.60 20.21
N ALA A 195 7.93 6.90 21.17
CA ALA A 195 8.21 6.70 22.59
C ALA A 195 8.32 5.22 22.97
N LYS A 196 7.54 4.35 22.31
CA LYS A 196 7.48 2.91 22.62
C LYS A 196 8.26 2.06 21.61
N TYR A 197 8.27 2.47 20.33
CA TYR A 197 8.84 1.75 19.18
C TYR A 197 9.67 2.71 18.31
N PRO A 198 10.82 3.21 18.79
CA PRO A 198 11.64 4.20 18.08
C PRO A 198 12.17 3.69 16.73
N GLU A 199 12.27 2.37 16.57
CA GLU A 199 12.75 1.69 15.35
C GLU A 199 11.73 1.67 14.21
N VAL A 200 10.44 1.91 14.48
CA VAL A 200 9.41 1.91 13.44
C VAL A 200 9.53 3.15 12.59
N THR A 201 9.68 2.96 11.30
CA THR A 201 9.66 4.02 10.28
C THR A 201 8.24 4.52 10.09
N LEU A 202 8.04 5.82 10.24
CA LEU A 202 6.74 6.47 10.08
C LEU A 202 6.65 7.17 8.73
N ILE A 203 5.59 6.83 8.00
CA ILE A 203 5.27 7.43 6.72
C ILE A 203 4.06 8.35 6.91
N GLY A 204 4.19 9.58 6.44
CA GLY A 204 3.10 10.57 6.44
C GLY A 204 2.58 10.79 5.03
N ASN A 205 1.36 11.31 4.92
CA ASN A 205 0.75 11.62 3.62
C ASN A 205 1.04 13.06 3.18
N VAL A 206 1.15 13.27 1.89
CA VAL A 206 1.13 14.60 1.26
C VAL A 206 -0.04 14.69 0.28
N GLU A 207 -0.38 15.91 -0.11
CA GLU A 207 -1.42 16.14 -1.10
C GLU A 207 -1.10 15.43 -2.41
N SER A 208 -2.00 14.60 -2.86
CA SER A 208 -1.84 13.82 -4.09
C SER A 208 -2.87 14.16 -5.16
N TRP A 209 -3.94 14.83 -4.76
CA TRP A 209 -5.04 15.17 -5.66
C TRP A 209 -4.73 16.39 -6.52
N GLY A 210 -4.66 16.15 -7.82
CA GLY A 210 -4.53 17.24 -8.80
C GLY A 210 -3.21 17.99 -8.78
N THR A 211 -2.30 17.72 -7.85
CA THR A 211 -0.98 18.35 -7.79
C THR A 211 0.10 17.47 -8.39
N ASP A 212 1.02 18.09 -9.11
CA ASP A 212 2.20 17.44 -9.66
C ASP A 212 3.43 17.65 -8.75
N ASN A 213 3.31 18.52 -7.75
CA ASN A 213 4.39 18.87 -6.84
C ASN A 213 3.90 18.84 -5.39
N PRO A 214 3.58 17.66 -4.86
CA PRO A 214 3.22 17.51 -3.46
C PRO A 214 4.39 17.90 -2.55
N SER A 215 4.09 18.42 -1.37
CA SER A 215 5.12 18.84 -0.44
C SER A 215 4.71 18.59 1.01
N TRP A 216 5.66 18.14 1.80
CA TRP A 216 5.49 18.03 3.24
C TRP A 216 5.49 19.42 3.88
N ARG A 217 4.31 19.91 4.25
CA ARG A 217 4.12 21.23 4.89
C ARG A 217 3.97 21.13 6.40
N ASN A 218 3.89 19.92 6.92
CA ASN A 218 3.76 19.66 8.34
C ASN A 218 5.05 20.09 9.07
N PRO A 219 4.98 20.85 10.19
CA PRO A 219 6.16 21.31 10.92
C PRO A 219 6.91 20.18 11.66
N TYR A 220 6.30 19.01 11.78
CA TYR A 220 6.87 17.90 12.52
C TYR A 220 7.74 17.00 11.63
N PRO A 221 8.74 16.32 12.20
CA PRO A 221 9.60 15.43 11.43
C PRO A 221 8.86 14.18 10.94
N VAL A 222 9.22 13.71 9.75
CA VAL A 222 8.73 12.48 9.14
C VAL A 222 9.92 11.70 8.57
N ASP A 223 9.84 10.37 8.61
CA ASP A 223 10.90 9.52 8.05
C ASP A 223 10.76 9.43 6.51
N ALA A 224 9.54 9.22 6.03
CA ALA A 224 9.20 9.26 4.61
C ALA A 224 7.81 9.86 4.40
N VAL A 225 7.56 10.38 3.21
CA VAL A 225 6.23 10.86 2.80
C VAL A 225 5.70 10.05 1.65
N ASP A 226 4.40 9.79 1.67
CA ASP A 226 3.68 9.06 0.66
C ASP A 226 3.10 10.00 -0.38
N GLU A 227 3.47 9.79 -1.66
CA GLU A 227 3.00 10.52 -2.83
C GLU A 227 2.18 9.59 -3.72
N HIS A 228 1.01 10.04 -4.21
CA HIS A 228 0.14 9.27 -5.10
C HIS A 228 -0.03 9.93 -6.46
N TYR A 229 -0.03 9.13 -7.54
CA TYR A 229 -0.15 9.65 -8.90
C TYR A 229 -1.04 8.77 -9.78
N TYR A 230 -2.18 9.33 -10.19
CA TYR A 230 -3.11 8.73 -11.12
C TYR A 230 -3.29 9.66 -12.32
N ARG A 231 -2.55 9.42 -13.41
CA ARG A 231 -2.39 10.33 -14.55
C ARG A 231 -2.46 9.58 -15.87
N ASN A 232 -2.32 10.31 -16.96
CA ASN A 232 -2.20 9.73 -18.30
C ASN A 232 -0.78 9.27 -18.63
N PRO A 233 -0.57 8.46 -19.69
CA PRO A 233 0.76 7.94 -20.04
C PRO A 233 1.79 9.03 -20.33
N SER A 234 1.38 10.11 -21.00
CA SER A 234 2.28 11.21 -21.36
C SER A 234 2.79 11.96 -20.12
N TRP A 235 1.95 12.10 -19.10
CA TRP A 235 2.37 12.67 -17.83
C TRP A 235 3.47 11.81 -17.18
N PHE A 236 3.27 10.50 -17.06
CA PHE A 236 4.26 9.61 -16.48
C PHE A 236 5.60 9.67 -17.21
N VAL A 237 5.58 9.69 -18.54
CA VAL A 237 6.79 9.88 -19.36
C VAL A 237 7.46 11.21 -19.07
N SER A 238 6.69 12.30 -18.95
CA SER A 238 7.23 13.64 -18.70
C SER A 238 7.86 13.79 -17.29
N GLN A 239 7.51 12.92 -16.35
CA GLN A 239 7.98 12.96 -14.96
C GLN A 239 9.19 12.06 -14.67
N TYR A 240 9.87 11.54 -15.71
CA TYR A 240 11.01 10.64 -15.53
C TYR A 240 12.16 11.23 -14.69
N ASN A 241 12.31 12.54 -14.67
CA ASN A 241 13.33 13.26 -13.92
C ASN A 241 12.79 14.02 -12.69
N LYS A 242 11.55 13.73 -12.27
CA LYS A 242 10.85 14.41 -11.18
C LYS A 242 11.71 14.52 -9.90
N TYR A 243 12.35 13.43 -9.53
CA TYR A 243 13.09 13.33 -8.27
C TYR A 243 14.54 13.86 -8.34
N ASP A 244 15.03 14.25 -9.53
CA ASP A 244 16.42 14.74 -9.71
C ASP A 244 16.72 15.98 -8.87
N THR A 245 15.72 16.81 -8.61
CA THR A 245 15.85 18.08 -7.90
C THR A 245 15.40 18.03 -6.43
N TYR A 246 14.93 16.88 -5.95
CA TYR A 246 14.48 16.75 -4.57
C TYR A 246 15.65 16.91 -3.59
N ASN A 247 15.35 17.50 -2.43
CA ASN A 247 16.36 17.72 -1.38
C ASN A 247 16.75 16.39 -0.71
N ARG A 248 17.99 15.94 -0.95
CA ARG A 248 18.55 14.70 -0.40
C ARG A 248 18.72 14.71 1.13
N ALA A 249 18.79 15.90 1.75
CA ALA A 249 18.92 16.05 3.19
C ALA A 249 17.57 16.10 3.93
N SER A 250 16.46 16.04 3.19
CA SER A 250 15.11 16.04 3.75
C SER A 250 14.61 14.61 3.99
N HIS A 251 13.28 14.46 4.23
CA HIS A 251 12.61 13.17 4.31
C HIS A 251 12.78 12.34 3.03
N LYS A 252 12.53 11.07 3.15
CA LYS A 252 12.49 10.16 1.99
C LYS A 252 11.11 10.17 1.33
N ILE A 253 11.06 9.67 0.10
CA ILE A 253 9.85 9.56 -0.69
C ILE A 253 9.45 8.09 -0.82
N TYR A 254 8.20 7.84 -0.56
CA TYR A 254 7.48 6.64 -0.91
C TYR A 254 6.41 7.00 -1.94
N VAL A 255 6.40 6.37 -3.10
CA VAL A 255 5.29 6.51 -4.06
C VAL A 255 4.33 5.37 -3.82
N GLY A 256 3.39 5.60 -2.90
CA GLY A 256 2.54 4.53 -2.34
C GLY A 256 1.45 4.06 -3.27
N GLU A 257 0.97 4.95 -4.14
CA GLU A 257 -0.01 4.57 -5.14
C GLU A 257 0.30 5.27 -6.47
N TYR A 258 0.43 4.50 -7.54
CA TYR A 258 0.47 5.05 -8.87
C TYR A 258 -0.05 4.06 -9.91
N ALA A 259 -0.72 4.60 -10.92
CA ALA A 259 -1.14 3.89 -12.12
C ALA A 259 -1.54 4.87 -13.21
N VAL A 260 -1.38 4.45 -14.46
CA VAL A 260 -1.96 5.18 -15.59
C VAL A 260 -3.46 4.91 -15.63
N THR A 261 -4.27 5.92 -15.25
CA THR A 261 -5.74 5.81 -15.12
C THR A 261 -6.52 6.62 -16.13
N GLN A 262 -5.84 7.41 -16.95
CA GLN A 262 -6.47 8.33 -17.90
C GLN A 262 -6.17 7.96 -19.35
N ASP A 263 -6.94 8.50 -20.27
CA ASP A 263 -6.85 8.27 -21.72
C ASP A 263 -6.90 6.75 -22.05
N TYR A 264 -6.02 6.30 -22.91
CA TYR A 264 -5.92 4.89 -23.28
C TYR A 264 -5.41 3.98 -22.15
N GLY A 265 -4.89 4.56 -21.08
CA GLY A 265 -4.34 3.83 -19.92
C GLY A 265 -5.40 3.15 -19.07
N ILE A 266 -6.63 3.65 -19.06
CA ILE A 266 -7.71 3.17 -18.19
C ILE A 266 -8.02 1.67 -18.30
N ASN A 267 -7.61 1.03 -19.39
CA ASN A 267 -7.80 -0.40 -19.59
C ASN A 267 -6.53 -1.24 -19.35
N GLY A 268 -5.45 -0.63 -18.85
CA GLY A 268 -4.19 -1.31 -18.60
C GLY A 268 -3.47 -1.80 -19.87
N HIS A 269 -3.53 -1.00 -20.95
CA HIS A 269 -2.85 -1.34 -22.21
C HIS A 269 -1.33 -1.17 -22.11
N LEU A 270 -0.61 -1.73 -23.09
CA LEU A 270 0.85 -1.64 -23.16
C LEU A 270 1.37 -0.18 -23.08
N ASN A 271 0.66 0.77 -23.65
CA ASN A 271 1.04 2.19 -23.58
C ASN A 271 1.03 2.73 -22.13
N ALA A 272 0.09 2.26 -21.29
CA ALA A 272 0.08 2.59 -19.86
C ALA A 272 1.33 2.03 -19.18
N ALA A 273 1.60 0.74 -19.38
CA ALA A 273 2.74 0.07 -18.80
C ALA A 273 4.09 0.69 -19.20
N LEU A 274 4.21 1.16 -20.44
CA LEU A 274 5.42 1.87 -20.90
C LEU A 274 5.58 3.24 -20.22
N GLY A 275 4.51 3.99 -20.02
CA GLY A 275 4.54 5.24 -19.26
C GLY A 275 4.97 5.01 -17.81
N GLU A 276 4.41 4.00 -17.16
CA GLU A 276 4.76 3.58 -15.81
C GLU A 276 6.24 3.14 -15.73
N ALA A 277 6.73 2.37 -16.72
CA ALA A 277 8.13 1.94 -16.77
C ALA A 277 9.11 3.12 -16.81
N VAL A 278 8.82 4.15 -17.60
CA VAL A 278 9.66 5.36 -17.66
C VAL A 278 9.69 6.09 -16.32
N PHE A 279 8.57 6.19 -15.65
CA PHE A 279 8.50 6.79 -14.32
C PHE A 279 9.25 5.97 -13.27
N MET A 280 9.13 4.63 -13.32
CA MET A 280 9.89 3.71 -12.45
C MET A 280 11.41 3.85 -12.63
N GLN A 281 11.89 4.02 -13.86
CA GLN A 281 13.31 4.31 -14.11
C GLN A 281 13.74 5.62 -13.43
N GLY A 282 12.89 6.64 -13.45
CA GLY A 282 13.15 7.91 -12.74
C GLY A 282 13.26 7.71 -11.23
N MET A 283 12.38 6.89 -10.64
CA MET A 283 12.46 6.53 -9.22
C MET A 283 13.73 5.75 -8.90
N GLU A 284 14.09 4.74 -9.69
CA GLU A 284 15.33 3.97 -9.48
C GLU A 284 16.59 4.84 -9.59
N ASN A 285 16.65 5.74 -10.56
CA ASN A 285 17.76 6.69 -10.70
C ASN A 285 17.94 7.60 -9.48
N ASN A 286 16.89 7.78 -8.71
CA ASN A 286 16.83 8.60 -7.51
C ASN A 286 16.54 7.78 -6.25
N SER A 287 17.04 6.54 -6.17
CA SER A 287 16.80 5.62 -5.05
C SER A 287 17.37 6.10 -3.71
N ASP A 288 18.21 7.11 -3.72
CA ASP A 288 18.67 7.81 -2.52
C ASP A 288 17.59 8.73 -1.89
N VAL A 289 16.58 9.12 -2.68
CA VAL A 289 15.43 9.92 -2.27
C VAL A 289 14.17 9.11 -2.30
N CYS A 290 13.82 8.52 -3.46
CA CYS A 290 12.65 7.68 -3.65
C CYS A 290 13.00 6.24 -3.25
N ILE A 291 12.74 5.90 -2.00
CA ILE A 291 13.19 4.63 -1.42
C ILE A 291 12.22 3.47 -1.61
N MET A 292 10.97 3.76 -1.93
CA MET A 292 9.90 2.77 -2.06
C MET A 292 8.88 3.22 -3.11
N ASN A 293 8.28 2.27 -3.80
CA ASN A 293 7.12 2.52 -4.65
C ASN A 293 6.23 1.28 -4.71
N SER A 294 4.93 1.48 -4.90
CA SER A 294 3.95 0.41 -5.07
C SER A 294 2.83 0.80 -6.05
N TYR A 295 2.59 -0.07 -7.01
CA TYR A 295 1.45 0.05 -7.91
C TYR A 295 0.14 -0.19 -7.17
N ALA A 296 -0.89 0.56 -7.46
CA ALA A 296 -2.22 0.39 -6.89
C ALA A 296 -3.35 0.62 -7.93
N PRO A 297 -4.43 -0.17 -7.84
CA PRO A 297 -4.61 -1.38 -7.02
C PRO A 297 -4.06 -2.65 -7.69
N ILE A 298 -3.87 -3.70 -6.89
CA ILE A 298 -3.26 -4.94 -7.37
C ILE A 298 -4.27 -5.87 -8.02
N PHE A 299 -5.41 -6.12 -7.38
CA PHE A 299 -6.35 -7.16 -7.78
C PHE A 299 -7.71 -6.62 -8.17
N VAL A 300 -8.31 -7.21 -9.21
CA VAL A 300 -9.69 -6.96 -9.59
C VAL A 300 -10.41 -8.24 -9.98
N ASN A 301 -11.62 -8.41 -9.44
CA ASN A 301 -12.56 -9.42 -9.93
C ASN A 301 -13.26 -8.90 -11.20
N GLU A 302 -13.05 -9.58 -12.34
CA GLU A 302 -13.61 -9.17 -13.63
C GLU A 302 -15.14 -9.09 -13.67
N ASN A 303 -15.81 -9.80 -12.77
CA ASN A 303 -17.27 -9.81 -12.72
C ASN A 303 -17.87 -8.64 -11.94
N ASN A 304 -17.07 -7.98 -11.11
CA ASN A 304 -17.54 -6.84 -10.31
C ASN A 304 -16.36 -5.96 -9.90
N TYR A 305 -16.26 -4.76 -10.48
CA TYR A 305 -15.21 -3.81 -10.18
C TYR A 305 -15.69 -2.37 -10.32
N ASN A 306 -15.16 -1.49 -9.47
CA ASN A 306 -15.48 -0.06 -9.44
C ASN A 306 -14.26 0.82 -9.72
N TRP A 307 -13.10 0.24 -10.02
CA TRP A 307 -11.86 0.95 -10.34
C TRP A 307 -11.15 0.35 -11.55
N ARG A 308 -10.38 1.15 -12.27
CA ARG A 308 -9.51 0.77 -13.39
C ARG A 308 -8.32 1.73 -13.49
N PRO A 309 -7.13 1.27 -13.95
CA PRO A 309 -6.77 -0.13 -14.19
C PRO A 309 -6.42 -0.87 -12.90
N ASP A 310 -6.31 -2.19 -12.99
CA ASP A 310 -5.82 -3.05 -11.93
C ASP A 310 -4.74 -3.98 -12.49
N MET A 311 -3.76 -4.32 -11.67
CA MET A 311 -2.57 -5.01 -12.14
C MET A 311 -2.82 -6.49 -12.49
N ILE A 312 -3.57 -7.20 -11.65
CA ILE A 312 -3.91 -8.62 -11.80
C ILE A 312 -5.42 -8.77 -11.87
N ARG A 313 -5.92 -9.38 -12.93
CA ARG A 313 -7.33 -9.64 -13.14
C ARG A 313 -7.64 -11.11 -12.86
N PHE A 314 -8.77 -11.36 -12.23
CA PHE A 314 -9.19 -12.71 -11.90
C PHE A 314 -10.71 -12.88 -11.93
N ASN A 315 -11.14 -14.14 -12.02
CA ASN A 315 -12.50 -14.58 -11.76
C ASN A 315 -12.46 -15.81 -10.83
N SER A 316 -13.54 -16.56 -10.71
CA SER A 316 -13.62 -17.71 -9.79
C SER A 316 -12.65 -18.86 -10.10
N TYR A 317 -12.09 -18.96 -11.30
CA TYR A 317 -11.27 -20.10 -11.72
C TYR A 317 -9.98 -19.75 -12.49
N THR A 318 -9.76 -18.50 -12.86
CA THR A 318 -8.55 -18.09 -13.61
C THR A 318 -8.07 -16.71 -13.15
N SER A 319 -6.81 -16.44 -13.44
CA SER A 319 -6.21 -15.12 -13.21
C SER A 319 -5.12 -14.84 -14.25
N TYR A 320 -4.92 -13.55 -14.57
CA TYR A 320 -3.86 -13.11 -15.49
C TYR A 320 -3.35 -11.72 -15.13
N GLY A 321 -2.09 -11.45 -15.49
CA GLY A 321 -1.47 -10.13 -15.36
C GLY A 321 -1.77 -9.23 -16.56
N THR A 322 -1.98 -7.94 -16.30
CA THR A 322 -2.01 -6.90 -17.33
C THR A 322 -0.58 -6.57 -17.82
N PRO A 323 -0.41 -5.80 -18.91
CA PRO A 323 0.92 -5.29 -19.28
C PRO A 323 1.66 -4.59 -18.12
N SER A 324 0.95 -3.82 -17.27
CA SER A 324 1.53 -3.21 -16.08
C SER A 324 2.07 -4.23 -15.08
N TYR A 325 1.39 -5.37 -14.90
CA TYR A 325 1.91 -6.46 -14.06
C TYR A 325 3.30 -6.93 -14.52
N TYR A 326 3.46 -7.16 -15.83
CA TYR A 326 4.74 -7.64 -16.36
C TYR A 326 5.84 -6.59 -16.28
N VAL A 327 5.52 -5.30 -16.43
CA VAL A 327 6.47 -4.21 -16.19
C VAL A 327 6.87 -4.16 -14.72
N GLN A 328 5.90 -4.18 -13.80
CA GLN A 328 6.17 -4.20 -12.36
C GLN A 328 7.02 -5.42 -11.96
N GLN A 329 6.81 -6.56 -12.59
CA GLN A 329 7.62 -7.78 -12.36
C GLN A 329 9.05 -7.65 -12.85
N LEU A 330 9.28 -6.95 -13.97
CA LEU A 330 10.63 -6.80 -14.54
C LEU A 330 11.59 -6.08 -13.61
N PHE A 331 11.15 -4.99 -12.98
CA PHE A 331 12.02 -4.16 -12.16
C PHE A 331 12.57 -4.90 -10.92
N PRO A 332 11.76 -5.47 -10.01
CA PRO A 332 12.30 -6.18 -8.85
C PRO A 332 13.12 -7.43 -9.20
N ASN A 333 12.85 -8.05 -10.34
CA ASN A 333 13.61 -9.20 -10.80
C ASN A 333 14.95 -8.85 -11.46
N ASN A 334 15.21 -7.57 -11.73
CA ASN A 334 16.42 -7.09 -12.41
C ASN A 334 17.09 -5.93 -11.67
N VAL A 335 16.95 -5.85 -10.35
CA VAL A 335 17.57 -4.80 -9.54
C VAL A 335 19.08 -4.89 -9.58
N GLY A 336 19.73 -3.80 -9.99
CA GLY A 336 21.19 -3.64 -9.93
C GLY A 336 21.66 -3.28 -8.50
N LYS A 337 22.92 -3.57 -8.18
CA LYS A 337 23.52 -3.19 -6.91
C LYS A 337 23.91 -1.71 -6.84
N GLN A 338 24.08 -1.06 -7.98
CA GLN A 338 24.52 0.32 -8.11
C GLN A 338 23.92 0.96 -9.35
N ASN A 339 23.55 2.22 -9.27
CA ASN A 339 23.21 3.03 -10.42
C ASN A 339 24.50 3.53 -11.09
N VAL A 340 24.61 3.31 -12.38
CA VAL A 340 25.72 3.82 -13.18
C VAL A 340 25.30 5.13 -13.83
N LYS A 341 26.03 6.21 -13.56
CA LYS A 341 25.79 7.49 -14.22
C LYS A 341 26.14 7.34 -15.71
N TRP A 342 25.19 7.61 -16.58
CA TRP A 342 25.37 7.59 -18.03
C TRP A 342 24.95 8.93 -18.63
N THR A 343 25.51 9.27 -19.76
CA THR A 343 25.15 10.43 -20.56
C THR A 343 24.86 9.97 -21.97
N GLU A 344 23.73 10.42 -22.54
CA GLU A 344 23.37 10.14 -23.90
C GLU A 344 23.83 11.29 -24.81
N GLU A 345 24.69 11.00 -25.77
CA GLU A 345 25.17 12.02 -26.72
C GLU A 345 24.36 12.12 -28.00
N ASN A 346 23.53 11.10 -28.34
CA ASN A 346 22.69 11.12 -29.55
C ASN A 346 21.43 10.27 -29.41
N ASN A 347 20.28 10.93 -29.28
CA ASN A 347 18.96 10.28 -29.14
C ASN A 347 18.34 9.90 -30.52
N GLN A 348 19.06 9.17 -31.35
CA GLN A 348 18.51 8.70 -32.63
C GLN A 348 17.68 7.41 -32.50
N LEU A 349 17.87 6.62 -31.46
CA LEU A 349 17.17 5.35 -31.23
C LEU A 349 15.69 5.50 -30.90
N LEU A 350 15.30 6.59 -30.23
CA LEU A 350 13.90 6.87 -29.91
C LEU A 350 13.07 7.34 -31.12
N ARG A 351 13.71 7.73 -32.21
CA ARG A 351 13.01 8.17 -33.44
C ARG A 351 12.60 7.00 -34.34
N SER A 352 13.07 5.81 -34.12
CA SER A 352 12.80 4.63 -34.96
C SER A 352 11.79 3.64 -34.35
N GLY A 353 11.15 3.96 -33.23
CA GLY A 353 10.09 3.14 -32.62
C GLY A 353 10.56 1.80 -32.05
N GLY A 354 11.84 1.63 -31.82
CA GLY A 354 12.40 0.46 -31.16
C GLY A 354 12.50 0.66 -29.66
N ILE A 355 11.91 -0.25 -28.87
CA ILE A 355 12.12 -0.32 -27.42
C ILE A 355 13.47 -1.01 -27.21
N GLY A 356 14.47 -0.24 -26.79
CA GLY A 356 15.72 -0.82 -26.29
C GLY A 356 15.56 -1.20 -24.82
N LEU A 357 15.48 -2.49 -24.54
CA LEU A 357 15.73 -2.98 -23.17
C LEU A 357 17.23 -2.89 -22.94
N SER A 358 17.69 -1.92 -22.15
CA SER A 358 19.08 -1.92 -21.69
C SER A 358 19.22 -2.98 -20.60
N THR A 359 19.90 -4.08 -20.92
CA THR A 359 20.34 -5.02 -19.90
C THR A 359 21.53 -4.39 -19.18
N TRP A 360 21.37 -4.12 -17.91
CA TRP A 360 22.44 -3.66 -17.03
C TRP A 360 23.43 -4.82 -16.83
N SER A 361 24.57 -4.80 -17.52
CA SER A 361 25.63 -5.73 -17.20
C SER A 361 26.52 -5.13 -16.12
N THR A 362 26.51 -5.72 -14.95
CA THR A 362 27.54 -5.52 -13.94
C THR A 362 28.80 -6.26 -14.35
N SER A 363 29.65 -5.63 -15.12
CA SER A 363 31.05 -6.09 -15.21
C SER A 363 31.90 -5.18 -14.32
N ALA A 364 32.51 -5.84 -13.36
CA ALA A 364 33.50 -5.54 -12.33
C ALA A 364 34.11 -4.14 -12.28
#